data_e2bd977780e7f7a7a86dbbf1f2985555
#
_entry.id   e2bd977780e7f7a7a86dbbf1f2985555
#
_cell.length_a   1.000
_cell.length_b   1.000
_cell.length_c   1.000
_cell.angle_alpha   90.00
_cell.angle_beta   90.00
_cell.angle_gamma   90.00
#
_symmetry.space_group_name_H-M   'P 1'
#
loop_
_entity.id
_entity.type
_entity.pdbx_description
1 polymer ?
#
loop_
_entity_poly.entity_id
_entity_poly.type
_entity_poly.pdbx_seq_one_letter_code
_entity_poly.pdbx_strand_id
1 'polypeptide(L)' 'MTQMDVSYRYANRPDESIVRAIDNLREVYGIRRVSFNEKEQTVRVEYDASRLKEPTVTSLLRKTGLAIGEKLVLA' A
#
# COMPACT_ATOMS: atom_id res chain seq x y z
N MET A 1 17.57 -0.41 -11.09
CA MET A 1 16.32 -0.14 -10.32
C MET A 1 15.67 -1.44 -9.91
N THR A 2 15.34 -1.55 -8.65
CA THR A 2 14.70 -2.74 -8.12
C THR A 2 13.25 -2.42 -7.79
N GLN A 3 12.35 -2.87 -8.65
CA GLN A 3 10.93 -2.71 -8.40
C GLN A 3 10.42 -3.92 -7.63
N MET A 4 9.74 -3.66 -6.52
CA MET A 4 9.12 -4.69 -5.71
C MET A 4 7.66 -4.37 -5.47
N ASP A 5 6.89 -5.37 -5.12
CA ASP A 5 5.53 -5.16 -4.71
C ASP A 5 5.26 -5.87 -3.38
N VAL A 6 4.27 -5.35 -2.68
CA VAL A 6 3.83 -5.92 -1.42
C VAL A 6 2.32 -5.79 -1.35
N SER A 7 1.67 -6.81 -0.83
CA SER A 7 0.22 -6.83 -0.66
C SER A 7 -0.13 -7.07 0.79
N TYR A 8 -1.17 -6.41 1.25
CA TYR A 8 -1.69 -6.55 2.60
C TYR A 8 -3.19 -6.73 2.58
N ARG A 9 -3.71 -7.48 3.53
CA ARG A 9 -5.13 -7.47 3.81
C ARG A 9 -5.47 -6.26 4.66
N TYR A 10 -6.65 -5.71 4.46
CA TYR A 10 -7.14 -4.63 5.31
C TYR A 10 -8.50 -5.01 5.89
N ALA A 11 -8.76 -4.54 7.10
CA ALA A 11 -9.96 -4.94 7.85
C ALA A 11 -11.13 -3.98 7.64
N ASN A 12 -10.85 -2.69 7.41
CA ASN A 12 -11.89 -1.69 7.26
C ASN A 12 -12.12 -1.37 5.78
N ARG A 13 -13.34 -0.96 5.48
CA ARG A 13 -13.66 -0.48 4.14
C ARG A 13 -13.06 0.91 3.95
N PRO A 14 -12.27 1.15 2.89
CA PRO A 14 -11.73 2.47 2.65
C PRO A 14 -12.84 3.49 2.42
N ASP A 15 -12.89 4.55 3.22
CA ASP A 15 -13.80 5.65 2.99
C ASP A 15 -13.12 6.68 2.06
N GLU A 16 -13.84 7.75 1.74
CA GLU A 16 -13.33 8.78 0.85
C GLU A 16 -12.02 9.40 1.35
N SER A 17 -11.93 9.60 2.66
CA SER A 17 -10.75 10.15 3.28
C SER A 17 -9.52 9.24 3.12
N ILE A 18 -9.72 7.95 3.31
CA ILE A 18 -8.67 6.96 3.12
C ILE A 18 -8.25 6.87 1.65
N VAL A 19 -9.22 6.88 0.74
CA VAL A 19 -8.93 6.82 -0.69
C VAL A 19 -8.10 8.02 -1.14
N ARG A 20 -8.42 9.21 -0.64
CA ARG A 20 -7.65 10.42 -0.94
C ARG A 20 -6.23 10.33 -0.41
N ALA A 21 -6.08 9.84 0.82
CA ALA A 21 -4.76 9.68 1.43
C ALA A 21 -3.91 8.69 0.64
N ILE A 22 -4.52 7.63 0.14
CA ILE A 22 -3.82 6.66 -0.68
C ILE A 22 -3.45 7.22 -2.05
N ASP A 23 -4.33 8.02 -2.65
CA ASP A 23 -3.99 8.70 -3.90
C ASP A 23 -2.77 9.62 -3.71
N ASN A 24 -2.66 10.27 -2.55
CA ASN A 24 -1.52 11.11 -2.23
C ASN A 24 -0.24 10.31 -2.09
N LEU A 25 -0.31 9.04 -1.73
CA LEU A 25 0.88 8.19 -1.65
C LEU A 25 1.57 8.04 -3.00
N ARG A 26 0.83 8.16 -4.09
CA ARG A 26 1.40 8.07 -5.44
C ARG A 26 2.39 9.18 -5.72
N GLU A 27 2.32 10.26 -4.98
CA GLU A 27 3.24 11.39 -5.08
C GLU A 27 4.50 11.19 -4.26
N VAL A 28 4.52 10.19 -3.37
CA VAL A 28 5.70 9.87 -2.58
C VAL A 28 6.77 9.28 -3.49
N TYR A 29 7.96 9.85 -3.41
CA TYR A 29 9.08 9.40 -4.22
C TYR A 29 9.42 7.94 -3.92
N GLY A 30 9.37 7.12 -4.94
CA GLY A 30 9.61 5.68 -4.81
C GLY A 30 8.34 4.83 -4.88
N ILE A 31 7.17 5.43 -4.67
CA ILE A 31 5.90 4.71 -4.87
C ILE A 31 5.56 4.74 -6.36
N ARG A 32 5.34 3.57 -6.94
CA ARG A 32 5.01 3.42 -8.35
C ARG A 32 3.53 3.27 -8.60
N ARG A 33 2.87 2.44 -7.81
CA ARG A 33 1.48 2.12 -8.02
C ARG A 33 0.84 1.60 -6.76
N VAL A 34 -0.41 1.97 -6.54
CA VAL A 34 -1.24 1.44 -5.46
C VAL A 34 -2.53 0.93 -6.07
N SER A 35 -2.88 -0.31 -5.80
CA SER A 35 -4.08 -0.95 -6.34
C SER A 35 -4.86 -1.64 -5.24
N PHE A 36 -6.19 -1.59 -5.33
CA PHE A 36 -7.08 -2.28 -4.41
C PHE A 36 -7.76 -3.45 -5.08
N ASN A 37 -7.97 -4.52 -4.33
CA ASN A 37 -8.85 -5.60 -4.71
C ASN A 37 -9.96 -5.68 -3.65
N GLU A 38 -11.11 -5.12 -3.96
CA GLU A 38 -12.23 -5.06 -3.01
C GLU A 38 -12.81 -6.42 -2.68
N LYS A 39 -12.80 -7.36 -3.62
CA LYS A 39 -13.31 -8.70 -3.39
C LYS A 39 -12.53 -9.44 -2.31
N GLU A 40 -11.22 -9.29 -2.33
CA GLU A 40 -10.35 -9.95 -1.38
C GLU A 40 -9.94 -9.05 -0.22
N GLN A 41 -10.34 -7.79 -0.26
CA GLN A 41 -9.97 -6.79 0.73
C GLN A 41 -8.45 -6.71 0.89
N THR A 42 -7.77 -6.56 -0.24
CA THR A 42 -6.32 -6.44 -0.28
C THR A 42 -5.89 -5.16 -0.97
N VAL A 43 -4.74 -4.66 -0.56
CA VAL A 43 -4.09 -3.51 -1.19
C VAL A 43 -2.70 -3.94 -1.63
N ARG A 44 -2.34 -3.59 -2.86
CA ARG A 44 -1.03 -3.89 -3.42
C ARG A 44 -0.31 -2.60 -3.72
N VAL A 45 0.95 -2.51 -3.27
CA VAL A 45 1.80 -1.35 -3.52
C VAL A 45 3.02 -1.80 -4.30
N GLU A 46 3.26 -1.17 -5.44
CA GLU A 46 4.48 -1.34 -6.21
C GLU A 46 5.39 -0.17 -5.91
N TYR A 47 6.61 -0.45 -5.52
CA TYR A 47 7.57 0.58 -5.10
C TYR A 47 8.98 0.25 -5.55
N ASP A 48 9.82 1.27 -5.56
CA ASP A 48 11.23 1.14 -5.90
C ASP A 48 12.02 0.84 -4.62
N ALA A 49 12.48 -0.40 -4.49
CA ALA A 49 13.19 -0.87 -3.31
C ALA A 49 14.55 -0.18 -3.10
N SER A 50 15.07 0.48 -4.12
CA SER A 50 16.29 1.27 -3.96
C SER A 50 16.03 2.60 -3.28
N ARG A 51 14.77 3.02 -3.18
CA ARG A 51 14.35 4.31 -2.61
C ARG A 51 13.61 4.14 -1.30
N LEU A 52 12.80 3.11 -1.21
CA LEU A 52 11.96 2.85 -0.04
C LEU A 52 12.18 1.44 0.45
N LYS A 53 12.09 1.29 1.76
CA LYS A 53 12.11 -0.04 2.38
C LYS A 53 10.68 -0.45 2.72
N GLU A 54 10.44 -1.73 2.81
CA GLU A 54 9.12 -2.27 3.12
C GLU A 54 8.51 -1.68 4.40
N PRO A 55 9.24 -1.57 5.52
CA PRO A 55 8.66 -0.95 6.72
C PRO A 55 8.18 0.48 6.50
N THR A 56 8.87 1.24 5.65
CA THR A 56 8.46 2.59 5.29
C THR A 56 7.14 2.57 4.51
N VAL A 57 7.00 1.65 3.56
CA VAL A 57 5.78 1.49 2.78
C VAL A 57 4.60 1.12 3.69
N THR A 58 4.81 0.18 4.60
CA THR A 58 3.80 -0.22 5.58
C THR A 58 3.36 0.96 6.44
N SER A 59 4.32 1.73 6.91
CA SER A 59 4.06 2.92 7.74
C SER A 59 3.24 3.96 6.99
N LEU A 60 3.56 4.19 5.72
CA LEU A 60 2.81 5.12 4.87
C LEU A 60 1.36 4.66 4.70
N LEU A 61 1.14 3.37 4.49
CA LEU A 61 -0.21 2.83 4.37
C LEU A 61 -1.01 3.01 5.66
N ARG A 62 -0.39 2.76 6.81
CA ARG A 62 -1.06 2.92 8.10
C ARG A 62 -1.46 4.37 8.37
N LYS A 63 -0.64 5.31 7.93
CA LYS A 63 -0.93 6.74 8.10
C LYS A 63 -2.16 7.19 7.33
N THR A 64 -2.56 6.44 6.31
CA THR A 64 -3.78 6.77 5.55
C THR A 64 -5.06 6.46 6.33
N GLY A 65 -4.97 5.72 7.43
CA GLY A 65 -6.12 5.26 8.19
C GLY A 65 -6.59 3.87 7.81
N LEU A 66 -5.95 3.24 6.81
CA LEU A 66 -6.29 1.89 6.40
C LEU A 66 -5.80 0.91 7.47
N ALA A 67 -6.68 0.03 7.92
CA ALA A 67 -6.34 -0.98 8.91
C ALA A 67 -5.60 -2.13 8.25
N ILE A 68 -4.32 -1.95 8.06
CA ILE A 68 -3.44 -2.94 7.45
C ILE A 68 -3.30 -4.15 8.37
N GLY A 69 -3.59 -5.30 7.84
CA GLY A 69 -3.46 -6.56 8.56
C GLY A 69 -2.28 -7.38 8.06
N GLU A 70 -2.56 -8.62 7.76
CA GLU A 70 -1.54 -9.58 7.37
C GLU A 70 -0.91 -9.25 6.02
N LYS A 71 0.42 -9.35 5.97
CA LYS A 71 1.14 -9.27 4.71
C LYS A 71 0.90 -10.55 3.91
N LEU A 72 0.53 -10.39 2.66
CA LEU A 72 0.33 -11.52 1.76
C LEU A 72 1.62 -11.82 1.03
N VAL A 73 2.04 -13.06 1.09
CA VAL A 73 3.20 -13.53 0.35
C VAL A 73 2.68 -14.18 -0.93
N LEU A 74 3.04 -13.59 -2.06
CA LEU A 74 2.73 -14.19 -3.36
C LEU A 74 3.74 -15.28 -3.62
N ALA A 75 3.27 -16.48 -3.59
CA ALA A 75 4.12 -17.63 -3.90
C ALA A 75 4.46 -17.67 -5.40
#